data_d79b001ea5a96d790e21f80560f5bf23
#
_entry.id   d79b001ea5a96d790e21f80560f5bf23
#
_cell.length_a   1.000
_cell.length_b   1.000
_cell.length_c   1.000
_cell.angle_alpha   90.00
_cell.angle_beta   90.00
_cell.angle_gamma   90.00
#
_symmetry.space_group_name_H-M   'P 1'
#
loop_
_entity.id
_entity.type
_entity.pdbx_description
1 polymer ?
#
loop_
_entity_poly.entity_id
_entity_poly.type
_entity_poly.pdbx_seq_one_letter_code
_entity_poly.pdbx_strand_id
1 'polypeptide(L)'
;MTKILVLFTGISIVLLSCKKTEITSEERGTLVENKQIGSIAKNDIKDFINEYDASGIAMHDVDVIRISYVSESKGKHVKTDGLLFLPKNVDSIYFISYFHGTLIPLNLFGVKKATPSLYNLQKEDFYEVRNVALAWASAGYTVFMPDYIGYGSTEKEEHPYIYYPELFKSCIDGMKACKTYFNTTNLVYDNRVFFGGWSQGGGASLSAHKFTQEGYANEFQVVASSSLAGPHDCKEFLFDVFRNKDKEYQLVNIYSWALYSINTFSGLNRPNDQIWTYPVYDQATSFSPPSKIPAQLIREGFIHKLLSGEDTGMLAEINKNVFSEGWTPTGKVFLHHGDADDVVPYFNSERAKTGLTNAGGDVTLYTYSGGNHVSEVKNYVLNTLADFNLLK
;
A
#
# COMPACT_ATOMS: atom_id res chain seq x y z
N MET A 1 40.74 -62.47 21.35
CA MET A 1 39.33 -62.10 20.97
C MET A 1 39.10 -60.62 21.32
N THR A 2 39.36 -59.71 20.37
CA THR A 2 39.30 -58.29 20.59
C THR A 2 38.00 -57.79 19.94
N LYS A 3 37.06 -57.30 20.74
CA LYS A 3 35.81 -56.71 20.22
C LYS A 3 36.05 -55.27 19.81
N ILE A 4 35.84 -54.99 18.51
CA ILE A 4 35.86 -53.64 17.96
C ILE A 4 34.45 -53.05 18.16
N LEU A 5 34.33 -51.95 18.88
CA LEU A 5 33.14 -51.16 19.09
C LEU A 5 33.09 -50.08 17.96
N VAL A 6 32.15 -50.23 17.03
CA VAL A 6 31.92 -49.18 16.00
C VAL A 6 30.90 -48.19 16.53
N LEU A 7 31.34 -46.97 16.76
CA LEU A 7 30.50 -45.82 17.14
C LEU A 7 29.89 -45.21 15.86
N PHE A 8 28.58 -45.35 15.68
CA PHE A 8 27.83 -44.60 14.65
C PHE A 8 27.54 -43.19 15.18
N THR A 9 28.24 -42.17 14.71
CA THR A 9 27.87 -40.79 14.89
C THR A 9 26.81 -40.40 13.85
N GLY A 10 25.56 -40.31 14.29
CA GLY A 10 24.47 -39.83 13.48
C GLY A 10 24.64 -38.29 13.20
N ILE A 11 24.95 -37.96 11.98
CA ILE A 11 24.90 -36.56 11.51
C ILE A 11 23.44 -36.22 11.26
N SER A 12 22.85 -35.44 12.17
CA SER A 12 21.52 -34.81 11.94
C SER A 12 21.68 -33.69 10.93
N ILE A 13 21.31 -33.94 9.67
CA ILE A 13 21.19 -32.89 8.65
C ILE A 13 19.94 -32.07 9.01
N VAL A 14 20.13 -30.89 9.59
CA VAL A 14 19.07 -29.89 9.71
C VAL A 14 18.83 -29.33 8.32
N LEU A 15 17.78 -29.81 7.67
CA LEU A 15 17.28 -29.18 6.44
C LEU A 15 16.68 -27.83 6.81
N LEU A 16 17.47 -26.76 6.65
CA LEU A 16 16.92 -25.40 6.62
C LEU A 16 15.99 -25.32 5.40
N SER A 17 14.70 -25.46 5.66
CA SER A 17 13.67 -25.17 4.66
C SER A 17 13.71 -23.69 4.31
N CYS A 18 14.41 -23.36 3.24
CA CYS A 18 14.36 -22.02 2.66
C CYS A 18 12.97 -21.85 2.05
N LYS A 19 12.05 -21.15 2.71
CA LYS A 19 10.75 -20.79 2.12
C LYS A 19 11.00 -19.98 0.85
N LYS A 20 10.82 -20.60 -0.31
CA LYS A 20 10.77 -19.89 -1.60
C LYS A 20 9.39 -19.30 -1.78
N THR A 21 9.29 -18.16 -2.46
CA THR A 21 8.01 -17.67 -2.97
C THR A 21 7.38 -18.75 -3.86
N GLU A 22 6.11 -19.06 -3.59
CA GLU A 22 5.38 -20.10 -4.32
C GLU A 22 4.93 -19.53 -5.67
N ILE A 23 5.49 -20.04 -6.75
CA ILE A 23 5.07 -19.72 -8.13
C ILE A 23 3.95 -20.67 -8.50
N THR A 24 2.85 -20.14 -9.01
CA THR A 24 1.66 -20.91 -9.40
C THR A 24 1.33 -20.74 -10.87
N SER A 25 0.65 -21.73 -11.48
CA SER A 25 0.09 -21.67 -12.82
C SER A 25 -1.36 -21.17 -12.85
N GLU A 26 -1.96 -20.94 -11.70
CA GLU A 26 -3.33 -20.41 -11.61
C GLU A 26 -3.40 -18.96 -12.06
N GLU A 27 -4.59 -18.53 -12.49
CA GLU A 27 -4.81 -17.17 -12.97
C GLU A 27 -4.78 -16.15 -11.83
N ARG A 28 -4.39 -14.93 -12.15
CA ARG A 28 -4.42 -13.80 -11.21
C ARG A 28 -5.84 -13.55 -10.69
N GLY A 29 -5.93 -13.21 -9.40
CA GLY A 29 -7.19 -13.00 -8.69
C GLY A 29 -7.87 -14.28 -8.21
N THR A 30 -7.29 -15.46 -8.48
CA THR A 30 -7.82 -16.74 -7.95
C THR A 30 -7.68 -16.77 -6.44
N LEU A 31 -8.78 -17.02 -5.73
CA LEU A 31 -8.78 -17.31 -4.29
C LEU A 31 -8.18 -18.70 -4.06
N VAL A 32 -7.04 -18.75 -3.38
CA VAL A 32 -6.34 -20.02 -3.07
C VAL A 32 -6.78 -20.60 -1.73
N GLU A 33 -6.85 -19.74 -0.72
CA GLU A 33 -7.24 -20.14 0.64
C GLU A 33 -7.92 -18.97 1.35
N ASN A 34 -8.91 -19.29 2.19
CA ASN A 34 -9.40 -18.36 3.20
C ASN A 34 -9.31 -19.02 4.57
N LYS A 35 -8.83 -18.27 5.56
CA LYS A 35 -8.67 -18.78 6.93
C LYS A 35 -9.07 -17.73 7.94
N GLN A 36 -10.13 -17.99 8.68
CA GLN A 36 -10.46 -17.17 9.85
C GLN A 36 -9.35 -17.33 10.89
N ILE A 37 -8.67 -16.23 11.22
CA ILE A 37 -7.58 -16.22 12.22
C ILE A 37 -8.07 -15.84 13.61
N GLY A 38 -9.27 -15.25 13.71
CA GLY A 38 -9.92 -14.93 14.96
C GLY A 38 -11.11 -13.99 14.83
N SER A 39 -11.61 -13.55 15.96
CA SER A 39 -12.64 -12.51 16.08
C SER A 39 -12.24 -11.54 17.17
N ILE A 40 -12.55 -10.25 16.97
CA ILE A 40 -12.29 -9.19 17.95
C ILE A 40 -13.65 -8.63 18.35
N ALA A 41 -13.95 -8.64 19.65
CA ALA A 41 -15.18 -8.10 20.16
C ALA A 41 -15.19 -6.55 20.07
N LYS A 42 -16.34 -5.94 19.82
CA LYS A 42 -16.46 -4.48 19.72
C LYS A 42 -15.96 -3.73 20.95
N ASN A 43 -16.04 -4.34 22.14
CA ASN A 43 -15.51 -3.73 23.35
C ASN A 43 -13.98 -3.72 23.34
N ASP A 44 -13.33 -4.79 22.85
CA ASP A 44 -11.88 -4.83 22.69
C ASP A 44 -11.43 -3.83 21.61
N ILE A 45 -12.23 -3.66 20.52
CA ILE A 45 -11.94 -2.67 19.48
C ILE A 45 -11.96 -1.24 20.04
N LYS A 46 -12.86 -0.92 20.97
CA LYS A 46 -12.84 0.38 21.69
C LYS A 46 -11.54 0.61 22.44
N ASP A 47 -10.99 -0.46 23.04
CA ASP A 47 -9.72 -0.38 23.77
C ASP A 47 -8.52 -0.37 22.81
N PHE A 48 -8.64 -0.97 21.62
CA PHE A 48 -7.59 -0.99 20.59
C PHE A 48 -7.42 0.37 19.93
N ILE A 49 -8.54 1.07 19.66
CA ILE A 49 -8.53 2.41 19.11
C ILE A 49 -8.23 3.39 20.25
N ASN A 50 -6.97 3.77 20.39
CA ASN A 50 -6.52 4.63 21.50
C ASN A 50 -6.16 6.07 21.08
N GLU A 51 -6.28 6.38 19.80
CA GLU A 51 -5.98 7.71 19.26
C GLU A 51 -7.17 8.65 19.32
N TYR A 52 -8.40 8.09 19.42
CA TYR A 52 -9.65 8.87 19.42
C TYR A 52 -10.80 8.11 20.07
N ASP A 53 -11.87 8.82 20.41
CA ASP A 53 -13.07 8.20 20.97
C ASP A 53 -13.76 7.28 19.95
N ALA A 54 -13.77 5.99 20.25
CA ALA A 54 -14.35 4.94 19.41
C ALA A 54 -15.81 4.61 19.79
N SER A 55 -16.42 5.28 20.78
CA SER A 55 -17.74 4.92 21.31
C SER A 55 -18.85 4.92 20.26
N GLY A 56 -18.79 5.84 19.28
CA GLY A 56 -19.72 5.93 18.17
C GLY A 56 -19.33 5.09 16.94
N ILE A 57 -18.19 4.41 16.95
CA ILE A 57 -17.63 3.67 15.81
C ILE A 57 -17.67 2.17 16.07
N ALA A 58 -17.25 1.71 17.26
CA ALA A 58 -17.15 0.30 17.61
C ALA A 58 -18.54 -0.32 17.88
N MET A 59 -19.29 -0.58 16.81
CA MET A 59 -20.69 -1.03 16.81
C MET A 59 -20.80 -2.56 16.67
N HIS A 60 -19.90 -3.18 15.90
CA HIS A 60 -19.92 -4.59 15.54
C HIS A 60 -18.66 -5.29 16.04
N ASP A 61 -18.82 -6.58 16.45
CA ASP A 61 -17.70 -7.49 16.53
C ASP A 61 -17.17 -7.76 15.10
N VAL A 62 -15.89 -8.06 14.96
CA VAL A 62 -15.24 -8.22 13.67
C VAL A 62 -14.56 -9.58 13.58
N ASP A 63 -14.92 -10.37 12.56
CA ASP A 63 -14.16 -11.56 12.17
C ASP A 63 -12.97 -11.14 11.32
N VAL A 64 -11.81 -11.74 11.60
CA VAL A 64 -10.55 -11.46 10.91
C VAL A 64 -10.16 -12.68 10.10
N ILE A 65 -10.08 -12.52 8.78
CA ILE A 65 -9.93 -13.61 7.81
C ILE A 65 -8.72 -13.33 6.94
N ARG A 66 -7.75 -14.23 6.93
CA ARG A 66 -6.67 -14.18 5.95
C ARG A 66 -7.18 -14.71 4.61
N ILE A 67 -6.97 -13.94 3.57
CA ILE A 67 -7.26 -14.26 2.17
C ILE A 67 -5.93 -14.49 1.46
N SER A 68 -5.71 -15.71 0.97
CA SER A 68 -4.55 -16.05 0.13
C SER A 68 -5.00 -16.15 -1.31
N TYR A 69 -4.27 -15.51 -2.21
CA TYR A 69 -4.67 -15.38 -3.61
C TYR A 69 -3.48 -15.34 -4.57
N VAL A 70 -3.76 -15.59 -5.84
CA VAL A 70 -2.75 -15.50 -6.91
C VAL A 70 -2.64 -14.05 -7.38
N SER A 71 -1.41 -13.55 -7.43
CA SER A 71 -1.07 -12.27 -8.05
C SER A 71 0.15 -12.39 -8.95
N GLU A 72 0.81 -11.28 -9.24
CA GLU A 72 1.97 -11.22 -10.13
C GLU A 72 3.13 -10.45 -9.50
N SER A 73 4.34 -10.94 -9.65
CA SER A 73 5.60 -10.24 -9.40
C SER A 73 6.48 -10.34 -10.64
N LYS A 74 6.84 -9.20 -11.24
CA LYS A 74 7.73 -9.14 -12.41
C LYS A 74 7.34 -10.14 -13.51
N GLY A 75 6.05 -10.22 -13.85
CA GLY A 75 5.51 -11.09 -14.90
C GLY A 75 5.37 -12.58 -14.52
N LYS A 76 5.57 -12.95 -13.25
CA LYS A 76 5.38 -14.31 -12.74
C LYS A 76 4.24 -14.36 -11.74
N HIS A 77 3.35 -15.34 -11.89
CA HIS A 77 2.29 -15.56 -10.91
C HIS A 77 2.87 -16.04 -9.59
N VAL A 78 2.48 -15.40 -8.52
CA VAL A 78 2.91 -15.71 -7.16
C VAL A 78 1.70 -15.78 -6.24
N LYS A 79 1.80 -16.58 -5.17
CA LYS A 79 0.81 -16.58 -4.10
C LYS A 79 1.15 -15.48 -3.10
N THR A 80 0.18 -14.64 -2.80
CA THR A 80 0.26 -13.56 -1.80
C THR A 80 -0.95 -13.57 -0.88
N ASP A 81 -0.93 -12.75 0.14
CA ASP A 81 -1.96 -12.70 1.17
C ASP A 81 -2.49 -11.29 1.37
N GLY A 82 -3.59 -11.19 2.09
CA GLY A 82 -4.15 -9.98 2.65
C GLY A 82 -5.10 -10.33 3.80
N LEU A 83 -5.59 -9.32 4.49
CA LEU A 83 -6.46 -9.49 5.64
C LEU A 83 -7.82 -8.85 5.38
N LEU A 84 -8.88 -9.65 5.58
CA LEU A 84 -10.27 -9.22 5.48
C LEU A 84 -10.86 -9.09 6.88
N PHE A 85 -11.39 -7.93 7.19
CA PHE A 85 -12.13 -7.60 8.41
C PHE A 85 -13.61 -7.59 8.08
N LEU A 86 -14.36 -8.56 8.57
CA LEU A 86 -15.78 -8.76 8.30
C LEU A 86 -16.61 -8.44 9.54
N PRO A 87 -17.42 -7.37 9.53
CA PRO A 87 -18.32 -7.08 10.65
C PRO A 87 -19.36 -8.18 10.81
N LYS A 88 -19.69 -8.53 12.07
CA LYS A 88 -20.75 -9.51 12.37
C LYS A 88 -22.14 -8.86 12.35
N ASN A 89 -23.12 -9.68 11.98
CA ASN A 89 -24.54 -9.27 12.01
C ASN A 89 -24.83 -8.04 11.13
N VAL A 90 -24.29 -8.05 9.90
CA VAL A 90 -24.63 -7.10 8.84
C VAL A 90 -25.35 -7.82 7.71
N ASP A 91 -26.33 -7.14 7.09
CA ASP A 91 -27.15 -7.75 6.03
C ASP A 91 -26.50 -7.63 4.63
N SER A 92 -25.59 -6.67 4.47
CA SER A 92 -24.97 -6.38 3.18
C SER A 92 -23.50 -5.97 3.35
N ILE A 93 -22.70 -6.26 2.33
CA ILE A 93 -21.29 -5.89 2.27
C ILE A 93 -21.15 -4.47 1.71
N TYR A 94 -20.62 -3.56 2.53
CA TYR A 94 -20.07 -2.28 2.07
C TYR A 94 -18.56 -2.42 2.04
N PHE A 95 -17.99 -2.62 0.84
CA PHE A 95 -16.61 -3.06 0.68
C PHE A 95 -15.63 -1.88 0.58
N ILE A 96 -14.65 -1.83 1.48
CA ILE A 96 -13.49 -0.94 1.42
C ILE A 96 -12.25 -1.77 1.12
N SER A 97 -11.49 -1.41 0.08
CA SER A 97 -10.10 -1.83 -0.03
C SER A 97 -9.22 -0.73 0.55
N TYR A 98 -8.55 -1.04 1.66
CA TYR A 98 -7.66 -0.13 2.35
C TYR A 98 -6.20 -0.43 2.05
N PHE A 99 -5.46 0.58 1.67
CA PHE A 99 -4.06 0.51 1.28
C PHE A 99 -3.18 1.09 2.37
N HIS A 100 -2.32 0.25 2.96
CA HIS A 100 -1.45 0.67 4.07
C HIS A 100 -0.30 1.56 3.59
N GLY A 101 0.24 2.34 4.54
CA GLY A 101 1.40 3.18 4.34
C GLY A 101 2.71 2.41 4.15
N THR A 102 3.82 3.12 4.08
CA THR A 102 5.14 2.54 3.86
C THR A 102 5.54 1.59 4.97
N LEU A 103 5.79 0.32 4.61
CA LEU A 103 6.46 -0.64 5.46
C LEU A 103 7.93 -0.77 5.04
N ILE A 104 8.84 -0.71 6.01
CA ILE A 104 10.27 -0.75 5.72
C ILE A 104 10.69 -2.16 5.28
N PRO A 105 11.52 -2.32 4.21
CA PRO A 105 11.99 -3.62 3.75
C PRO A 105 12.70 -4.42 4.86
N LEU A 106 12.33 -5.71 5.01
CA LEU A 106 12.78 -6.61 6.07
C LEU A 106 14.29 -6.70 6.24
N ASN A 107 15.01 -6.66 5.12
CA ASN A 107 16.44 -6.94 5.07
C ASN A 107 17.30 -5.87 5.77
N LEU A 108 16.70 -4.71 6.09
CA LEU A 108 17.48 -3.58 6.62
C LEU A 108 17.73 -3.66 8.12
N PHE A 109 16.82 -4.27 8.89
CA PHE A 109 16.89 -4.19 10.37
C PHE A 109 16.77 -5.54 11.07
N GLY A 110 16.72 -6.65 10.35
CA GLY A 110 16.59 -7.98 10.96
C GLY A 110 15.28 -8.21 11.72
N VAL A 111 14.33 -7.28 11.62
CA VAL A 111 13.05 -7.34 12.35
C VAL A 111 11.99 -7.91 11.42
N LYS A 112 11.24 -8.91 11.91
CA LYS A 112 10.07 -9.43 11.21
C LYS A 112 9.03 -8.31 11.10
N LYS A 113 8.61 -7.99 9.89
CA LYS A 113 7.66 -6.91 9.63
C LYS A 113 6.26 -7.23 10.07
N ALA A 114 5.59 -6.23 10.61
CA ALA A 114 4.16 -6.16 10.58
C ALA A 114 3.69 -5.98 9.13
N THR A 115 2.84 -6.87 8.67
CA THR A 115 2.08 -6.77 7.42
C THR A 115 0.67 -7.24 7.73
N PRO A 116 -0.37 -6.81 7.00
CA PRO A 116 -1.75 -7.16 7.37
C PRO A 116 -1.96 -8.64 7.66
N SER A 117 -1.51 -9.56 6.81
CA SER A 117 -1.72 -11.01 7.00
C SER A 117 -0.99 -11.61 8.19
N LEU A 118 -0.01 -10.94 8.76
CA LEU A 118 0.75 -11.35 9.94
C LEU A 118 0.20 -10.75 11.24
N TYR A 119 -0.88 -9.98 11.18
CA TYR A 119 -1.54 -9.43 12.35
C TYR A 119 -1.92 -10.53 13.35
N ASN A 120 -1.55 -10.34 14.61
CA ASN A 120 -1.66 -11.34 15.66
C ASN A 120 -2.87 -11.16 16.59
N LEU A 121 -3.81 -10.28 16.23
CA LEU A 121 -5.01 -9.92 16.99
C LEU A 121 -4.71 -9.17 18.31
N GLN A 122 -3.50 -8.66 18.49
CA GLN A 122 -3.15 -7.90 19.69
C GLN A 122 -3.24 -6.39 19.45
N LYS A 123 -3.53 -5.66 20.52
CA LYS A 123 -3.67 -4.20 20.50
C LYS A 123 -2.42 -3.48 20.01
N GLU A 124 -1.25 -3.97 20.38
CA GLU A 124 0.04 -3.34 20.10
C GLU A 124 0.55 -3.60 18.68
N ASP A 125 -0.09 -4.54 17.97
CA ASP A 125 0.32 -4.90 16.63
C ASP A 125 -0.30 -3.94 15.61
N PHE A 126 0.32 -3.79 14.52
CA PHE A 126 0.05 -3.00 13.33
C PHE A 126 -0.93 -1.81 13.49
N TYR A 127 -0.37 -0.61 13.60
CA TYR A 127 -1.07 0.65 13.89
C TYR A 127 -2.29 0.89 12.99
N GLU A 128 -2.16 0.73 11.65
CA GLU A 128 -3.24 1.01 10.71
C GLU A 128 -4.37 -0.04 10.77
N VAL A 129 -4.04 -1.28 11.15
CA VAL A 129 -5.07 -2.29 11.39
C VAL A 129 -5.97 -1.85 12.54
N ARG A 130 -5.41 -1.49 13.68
CA ARG A 130 -6.20 -1.15 14.87
C ARG A 130 -6.91 0.19 14.78
N ASN A 131 -6.26 1.21 14.23
CA ASN A 131 -6.83 2.58 14.23
C ASN A 131 -7.66 2.89 12.98
N VAL A 132 -7.52 2.16 11.89
CA VAL A 132 -8.24 2.40 10.65
C VAL A 132 -9.12 1.22 10.27
N ALA A 133 -8.54 0.06 9.93
CA ALA A 133 -9.30 -1.06 9.40
C ALA A 133 -10.32 -1.62 10.39
N LEU A 134 -9.94 -1.85 11.64
CA LEU A 134 -10.86 -2.31 12.70
C LEU A 134 -11.92 -1.26 13.03
N ALA A 135 -11.56 0.04 13.01
CA ALA A 135 -12.51 1.12 13.22
C ALA A 135 -13.62 1.11 12.17
N TRP A 136 -13.24 1.08 10.89
CA TRP A 136 -14.22 1.06 9.80
C TRP A 136 -14.98 -0.28 9.73
N ALA A 137 -14.32 -1.40 10.02
CA ALA A 137 -15.00 -2.69 10.07
C ALA A 137 -16.03 -2.74 11.20
N SER A 138 -15.68 -2.28 12.40
CA SER A 138 -16.62 -2.24 13.50
C SER A 138 -17.75 -1.21 13.31
N ALA A 139 -17.56 -0.23 12.42
CA ALA A 139 -18.61 0.69 11.98
C ALA A 139 -19.52 0.11 10.87
N GLY A 140 -19.33 -1.15 10.49
CA GLY A 140 -20.19 -1.89 9.55
C GLY A 140 -19.70 -1.94 8.10
N TYR A 141 -18.42 -1.64 7.83
CA TYR A 141 -17.81 -1.87 6.52
C TYR A 141 -17.03 -3.18 6.51
N THR A 142 -17.01 -3.85 5.38
CA THR A 142 -16.06 -4.96 5.16
C THR A 142 -14.77 -4.37 4.61
N VAL A 143 -13.66 -4.54 5.34
CA VAL A 143 -12.38 -3.89 4.99
C VAL A 143 -11.35 -4.96 4.58
N PHE A 144 -10.77 -4.82 3.41
CA PHE A 144 -9.67 -5.67 2.94
C PHE A 144 -8.37 -4.87 2.90
N MET A 145 -7.31 -5.43 3.45
CA MET A 145 -5.95 -4.89 3.41
C MET A 145 -5.03 -5.89 2.70
N PRO A 146 -4.56 -5.63 1.47
CA PRO A 146 -3.55 -6.45 0.82
C PRO A 146 -2.18 -6.29 1.49
N ASP A 147 -1.37 -7.35 1.50
CA ASP A 147 0.02 -7.27 1.98
C ASP A 147 0.94 -6.47 1.05
N TYR A 148 0.58 -6.32 -0.21
CA TYR A 148 1.43 -5.97 -1.35
C TYR A 148 2.51 -7.03 -1.65
N ILE A 149 3.04 -7.03 -2.88
CA ILE A 149 4.21 -7.82 -3.23
C ILE A 149 5.44 -7.28 -2.48
N GLY A 150 6.30 -8.18 -2.03
CA GLY A 150 7.50 -7.87 -1.23
C GLY A 150 7.27 -7.99 0.29
N TYR A 151 6.06 -8.40 0.72
CA TYR A 151 5.71 -8.58 2.13
C TYR A 151 5.03 -9.94 2.37
N GLY A 152 4.93 -10.34 3.62
CA GLY A 152 4.24 -11.57 4.02
C GLY A 152 4.80 -12.80 3.32
N SER A 153 3.96 -13.54 2.60
CA SER A 153 4.36 -14.74 1.85
C SER A 153 5.28 -14.43 0.66
N THR A 154 5.31 -13.19 0.18
CA THR A 154 6.18 -12.72 -0.89
C THR A 154 7.39 -11.91 -0.39
N GLU A 155 7.81 -12.06 0.85
CA GLU A 155 8.90 -11.29 1.49
C GLU A 155 10.26 -11.35 0.78
N LYS A 156 10.43 -12.33 -0.11
CA LYS A 156 11.66 -12.49 -0.93
C LYS A 156 11.61 -11.72 -2.25
N GLU A 157 10.43 -11.30 -2.65
CA GLU A 157 10.26 -10.41 -3.80
C GLU A 157 10.57 -8.97 -3.40
N GLU A 158 10.88 -8.15 -4.37
CA GLU A 158 11.01 -6.70 -4.16
C GLU A 158 9.63 -6.03 -4.21
N HIS A 159 9.46 -5.00 -3.39
CA HIS A 159 8.24 -4.21 -3.36
C HIS A 159 8.28 -3.09 -4.41
N PRO A 160 7.25 -2.93 -5.28
CA PRO A 160 7.17 -1.85 -6.26
C PRO A 160 6.78 -0.51 -5.60
N TYR A 161 7.67 0.02 -4.76
CA TYR A 161 7.43 1.21 -3.94
C TYR A 161 7.08 2.43 -4.81
N ILE A 162 5.87 3.00 -4.61
CA ILE A 162 5.35 4.16 -5.36
C ILE A 162 5.33 3.94 -6.91
N TYR A 163 5.58 2.74 -7.40
CA TYR A 163 5.30 2.38 -8.79
C TYR A 163 3.93 1.71 -8.88
N TYR A 164 2.90 2.54 -8.90
CA TYR A 164 1.50 2.13 -8.74
C TYR A 164 0.95 1.20 -9.82
N PRO A 165 1.38 1.27 -11.11
CA PRO A 165 0.94 0.28 -12.11
C PRO A 165 1.26 -1.17 -11.72
N GLU A 166 2.40 -1.41 -11.07
CA GLU A 166 2.77 -2.73 -10.58
C GLU A 166 2.14 -3.05 -9.22
N LEU A 167 2.14 -2.08 -8.30
CA LEU A 167 1.54 -2.22 -6.98
C LEU A 167 0.04 -2.58 -7.06
N PHE A 168 -0.70 -1.94 -7.96
CA PHE A 168 -2.14 -2.15 -8.14
C PHE A 168 -2.49 -3.59 -8.53
N LYS A 169 -1.59 -4.33 -9.18
CA LYS A 169 -1.85 -5.72 -9.58
C LYS A 169 -2.23 -6.60 -8.39
N SER A 170 -1.47 -6.55 -7.30
CA SER A 170 -1.79 -7.32 -6.10
C SER A 170 -3.04 -6.82 -5.40
N CYS A 171 -3.33 -5.54 -5.49
CA CYS A 171 -4.53 -4.96 -4.88
C CYS A 171 -5.82 -5.45 -5.57
N ILE A 172 -5.88 -5.35 -6.90
CA ILE A 172 -7.07 -5.79 -7.67
C ILE A 172 -7.25 -7.31 -7.60
N ASP A 173 -6.16 -8.09 -7.61
CA ASP A 173 -6.22 -9.54 -7.50
C ASP A 173 -6.79 -9.97 -6.14
N GLY A 174 -6.40 -9.30 -5.05
CA GLY A 174 -6.96 -9.51 -3.73
C GLY A 174 -8.44 -9.14 -3.63
N MET A 175 -8.87 -8.05 -4.28
CA MET A 175 -10.27 -7.68 -4.35
C MET A 175 -11.12 -8.75 -5.09
N LYS A 176 -10.61 -9.32 -6.19
CA LYS A 176 -11.26 -10.44 -6.91
C LYS A 176 -11.39 -11.68 -6.03
N ALA A 177 -10.33 -12.00 -5.28
CA ALA A 177 -10.36 -13.09 -4.31
C ALA A 177 -11.39 -12.87 -3.19
N CYS A 178 -11.50 -11.64 -2.67
CA CYS A 178 -12.54 -11.27 -1.70
C CYS A 178 -13.95 -11.42 -2.30
N LYS A 179 -14.17 -10.98 -3.54
CA LYS A 179 -15.45 -11.17 -4.23
C LYS A 179 -15.80 -12.65 -4.40
N THR A 180 -14.82 -13.50 -4.71
CA THR A 180 -15.01 -14.95 -4.74
C THR A 180 -15.38 -15.49 -3.36
N TYR A 181 -14.71 -15.02 -2.30
CA TYR A 181 -15.05 -15.38 -0.92
C TYR A 181 -16.49 -14.97 -0.57
N PHE A 182 -16.94 -13.76 -0.90
CA PHE A 182 -18.31 -13.30 -0.65
C PHE A 182 -19.33 -14.21 -1.33
N ASN A 183 -19.11 -14.56 -2.59
CA ASN A 183 -20.00 -15.43 -3.36
C ASN A 183 -20.07 -16.85 -2.77
N THR A 184 -18.94 -17.41 -2.33
CA THR A 184 -18.87 -18.77 -1.77
C THR A 184 -19.47 -18.86 -0.36
N THR A 185 -19.54 -17.76 0.36
CA THR A 185 -20.13 -17.67 1.69
C THR A 185 -21.55 -17.08 1.68
N ASN A 186 -22.14 -16.85 0.50
CA ASN A 186 -23.48 -16.28 0.30
C ASN A 186 -23.67 -14.90 0.95
N LEU A 187 -22.60 -14.11 1.02
CA LEU A 187 -22.68 -12.72 1.50
C LEU A 187 -23.17 -11.81 0.36
N VAL A 188 -24.14 -10.96 0.66
CA VAL A 188 -24.73 -10.05 -0.35
C VAL A 188 -23.76 -8.91 -0.64
N TYR A 189 -23.25 -8.87 -1.88
CA TYR A 189 -22.34 -7.84 -2.35
C TYR A 189 -22.75 -7.35 -3.75
N ASP A 190 -22.88 -6.04 -3.91
CA ASP A 190 -23.40 -5.39 -5.13
C ASP A 190 -22.31 -4.84 -6.07
N ASN A 191 -21.08 -5.25 -5.89
CA ASN A 191 -19.87 -4.81 -6.62
C ASN A 191 -19.44 -3.34 -6.37
N ARG A 192 -20.08 -2.61 -5.45
CA ARG A 192 -19.67 -1.26 -5.09
C ARG A 192 -18.44 -1.31 -4.20
N VAL A 193 -17.43 -0.49 -4.50
CA VAL A 193 -16.18 -0.45 -3.74
C VAL A 193 -15.80 0.98 -3.36
N PHE A 194 -15.28 1.11 -2.15
CA PHE A 194 -14.64 2.30 -1.64
C PHE A 194 -13.14 2.04 -1.50
N PHE A 195 -12.34 3.06 -1.73
CA PHE A 195 -10.90 2.99 -1.51
C PHE A 195 -10.47 3.91 -0.38
N GLY A 196 -9.55 3.44 0.45
CA GLY A 196 -8.94 4.24 1.51
C GLY A 196 -7.45 3.97 1.60
N GLY A 197 -6.67 4.94 2.09
CA GLY A 197 -5.25 4.71 2.32
C GLY A 197 -4.52 5.92 2.88
N TRP A 198 -3.34 5.67 3.45
CA TRP A 198 -2.49 6.70 4.05
C TRP A 198 -1.07 6.65 3.46
N SER A 199 -0.45 7.82 3.22
CA SER A 199 0.92 7.94 2.74
C SER A 199 1.11 7.22 1.38
N GLN A 200 2.01 6.25 1.25
CA GLN A 200 2.07 5.36 0.07
C GLN A 200 0.69 4.81 -0.27
N GLY A 201 -0.06 4.36 0.75
CA GLY A 201 -1.43 3.87 0.59
C GLY A 201 -2.42 4.95 0.13
N GLY A 202 -2.18 6.21 0.49
CA GLY A 202 -2.96 7.34 -0.01
C GLY A 202 -2.81 7.50 -1.52
N GLY A 203 -1.58 7.43 -2.05
CA GLY A 203 -1.34 7.38 -3.48
C GLY A 203 -1.93 6.13 -4.14
N ALA A 204 -1.84 4.97 -3.44
CA ALA A 204 -2.44 3.72 -3.91
C ALA A 204 -3.96 3.79 -4.00
N SER A 205 -4.65 4.46 -3.07
CA SER A 205 -6.11 4.60 -3.09
C SER A 205 -6.59 5.41 -4.29
N LEU A 206 -5.93 6.51 -4.63
CA LEU A 206 -6.28 7.32 -5.78
C LEU A 206 -5.90 6.63 -7.10
N SER A 207 -4.75 5.94 -7.16
CA SER A 207 -4.37 5.12 -8.31
C SER A 207 -5.34 3.96 -8.54
N ALA A 208 -5.78 3.29 -7.46
CA ALA A 208 -6.75 2.20 -7.54
C ALA A 208 -8.10 2.70 -8.06
N HIS A 209 -8.55 3.91 -7.69
CA HIS A 209 -9.74 4.52 -8.25
C HIS A 209 -9.62 4.63 -9.78
N LYS A 210 -8.53 5.27 -10.27
CA LYS A 210 -8.29 5.41 -11.71
C LYS A 210 -8.23 4.07 -12.43
N PHE A 211 -7.38 3.15 -11.98
CA PHE A 211 -7.17 1.89 -12.67
C PHE A 211 -8.38 0.96 -12.63
N THR A 212 -9.16 1.01 -11.53
CA THR A 212 -10.39 0.20 -11.42
C THR A 212 -11.46 0.72 -12.37
N GLN A 213 -11.72 2.02 -12.44
CA GLN A 213 -12.72 2.56 -13.37
C GLN A 213 -12.31 2.38 -14.83
N GLU A 214 -11.01 2.41 -15.17
CA GLU A 214 -10.53 2.26 -16.55
C GLU A 214 -10.46 0.80 -16.99
N GLY A 215 -10.08 -0.13 -16.11
CA GLY A 215 -9.81 -1.52 -16.49
C GLY A 215 -10.78 -2.56 -15.93
N TYR A 216 -11.54 -2.23 -14.86
CA TYR A 216 -12.32 -3.21 -14.10
C TYR A 216 -13.74 -2.73 -13.76
N ALA A 217 -14.27 -1.74 -14.48
CA ALA A 217 -15.61 -1.17 -14.23
C ALA A 217 -16.74 -2.21 -14.33
N ASN A 218 -16.55 -3.29 -15.08
CA ASN A 218 -17.52 -4.41 -15.16
C ASN A 218 -17.49 -5.31 -13.91
N GLU A 219 -16.42 -5.27 -13.12
CA GLU A 219 -16.26 -6.09 -11.92
C GLU A 219 -16.51 -5.30 -10.63
N PHE A 220 -16.10 -4.02 -10.60
CA PHE A 220 -16.18 -3.14 -9.45
C PHE A 220 -16.63 -1.73 -9.84
N GLN A 221 -17.68 -1.25 -9.19
CA GLN A 221 -18.14 0.13 -9.31
C GLN A 221 -17.49 0.97 -8.21
N VAL A 222 -16.59 1.87 -8.57
CA VAL A 222 -15.96 2.77 -7.60
C VAL A 222 -16.97 3.83 -7.15
N VAL A 223 -17.28 3.83 -5.85
CA VAL A 223 -18.19 4.81 -5.22
C VAL A 223 -17.42 6.05 -4.80
N ALA A 224 -16.31 5.84 -4.10
CA ALA A 224 -15.44 6.92 -3.66
C ALA A 224 -14.03 6.41 -3.35
N SER A 225 -13.07 7.34 -3.33
CA SER A 225 -11.74 7.13 -2.75
C SER A 225 -11.46 8.20 -1.71
N SER A 226 -10.79 7.82 -0.62
CA SER A 226 -10.36 8.71 0.47
C SER A 226 -8.87 8.49 0.73
N SER A 227 -8.09 9.55 0.62
CA SER A 227 -6.63 9.51 0.70
C SER A 227 -6.08 10.46 1.75
N LEU A 228 -5.32 9.95 2.70
CA LEU A 228 -4.57 10.77 3.65
C LEU A 228 -3.11 10.90 3.20
N ALA A 229 -2.64 12.14 3.00
CA ALA A 229 -1.25 12.50 2.77
C ALA A 229 -0.55 11.65 1.67
N GLY A 230 -1.25 11.43 0.55
CA GLY A 230 -0.74 10.60 -0.55
C GLY A 230 0.12 11.37 -1.55
N PRO A 231 1.19 10.73 -2.11
CA PRO A 231 1.99 11.30 -3.20
C PRO A 231 1.25 11.16 -4.54
N HIS A 232 0.22 12.01 -4.76
CA HIS A 232 -0.66 11.95 -5.93
C HIS A 232 -0.02 12.42 -7.21
N ASP A 233 1.05 13.19 -7.10
CA ASP A 233 1.86 13.69 -8.21
C ASP A 233 3.32 13.24 -8.01
N CYS A 234 3.61 11.99 -8.36
CA CYS A 234 4.95 11.42 -8.19
C CYS A 234 6.02 12.21 -8.96
N LYS A 235 5.66 12.84 -10.07
CA LYS A 235 6.58 13.68 -10.84
C LYS A 235 7.00 14.90 -10.02
N GLU A 236 6.05 15.70 -9.55
CA GLU A 236 6.37 16.88 -8.75
C GLU A 236 6.97 16.52 -7.40
N PHE A 237 6.54 15.38 -6.80
CA PHE A 237 7.15 14.84 -5.58
C PHE A 237 8.66 14.57 -5.74
N LEU A 238 9.10 13.98 -6.86
CA LEU A 238 10.51 13.78 -7.19
C LEU A 238 11.19 15.07 -7.61
N PHE A 239 10.52 15.89 -8.42
CA PHE A 239 11.09 17.13 -8.97
C PHE A 239 11.33 18.19 -7.92
N ASP A 240 10.52 18.26 -6.86
CA ASP A 240 10.79 19.15 -5.72
C ASP A 240 12.14 18.85 -5.08
N VAL A 241 12.44 17.58 -4.85
CA VAL A 241 13.74 17.14 -4.31
C VAL A 241 14.89 17.45 -5.28
N PHE A 242 14.69 17.24 -6.57
CA PHE A 242 15.74 17.51 -7.59
C PHE A 242 16.01 19.00 -7.79
N ARG A 243 15.00 19.87 -7.70
CA ARG A 243 15.18 21.33 -7.73
C ARG A 243 15.89 21.83 -6.47
N ASN A 244 15.71 21.17 -5.35
CA ASN A 244 16.29 21.48 -4.06
C ASN A 244 17.41 20.50 -3.65
N LYS A 245 18.12 19.94 -4.64
CA LYS A 245 19.06 18.81 -4.48
C LYS A 245 20.20 19.04 -3.47
N ASP A 246 20.51 20.29 -3.15
CA ASP A 246 21.58 20.67 -2.21
C ASP A 246 21.07 20.76 -0.74
N LYS A 247 19.75 20.62 -0.51
CA LYS A 247 19.17 20.57 0.82
C LYS A 247 19.28 19.17 1.43
N GLU A 248 19.34 19.11 2.75
CA GLU A 248 19.23 17.85 3.50
C GLU A 248 17.77 17.42 3.61
N TYR A 249 17.48 16.16 3.28
CA TYR A 249 16.17 15.53 3.44
C TYR A 249 16.28 14.37 4.43
N GLN A 250 15.49 14.41 5.52
CA GLN A 250 15.51 13.36 6.53
C GLN A 250 15.10 12.00 5.98
N LEU A 251 14.18 11.99 5.02
CA LEU A 251 13.64 10.79 4.39
C LEU A 251 14.06 10.65 2.92
N VAL A 252 15.29 11.06 2.58
CA VAL A 252 15.84 10.94 1.22
C VAL A 252 15.82 9.48 0.70
N ASN A 253 15.86 8.52 1.60
CA ASN A 253 15.77 7.09 1.33
C ASN A 253 14.47 6.69 0.61
N ILE A 254 13.33 7.30 0.92
CA ILE A 254 12.06 7.02 0.22
C ILE A 254 12.11 7.49 -1.25
N TYR A 255 12.77 8.61 -1.52
CA TYR A 255 12.94 9.11 -2.90
C TYR A 255 13.90 8.23 -3.71
N SER A 256 15.00 7.78 -3.10
CA SER A 256 15.92 6.84 -3.74
C SER A 256 15.26 5.50 -4.03
N TRP A 257 14.45 4.99 -3.09
CA TRP A 257 13.69 3.75 -3.28
C TRP A 257 12.60 3.89 -4.34
N ALA A 258 11.86 5.01 -4.37
CA ALA A 258 10.89 5.28 -5.42
C ALA A 258 11.53 5.28 -6.82
N LEU A 259 12.66 5.96 -6.96
CA LEU A 259 13.40 6.01 -8.22
C LEU A 259 13.93 4.63 -8.65
N TYR A 260 14.45 3.84 -7.68
CA TYR A 260 14.85 2.46 -7.91
C TYR A 260 13.67 1.60 -8.39
N SER A 261 12.52 1.71 -7.73
CA SER A 261 11.32 0.96 -8.07
C SER A 261 10.81 1.31 -9.47
N ILE A 262 10.76 2.61 -9.80
CA ILE A 262 10.40 3.05 -11.15
C ILE A 262 11.36 2.44 -12.19
N ASN A 263 12.67 2.56 -11.97
CA ASN A 263 13.67 2.00 -12.91
C ASN A 263 13.54 0.48 -13.10
N THR A 264 13.31 -0.24 -12.02
CA THR A 264 13.28 -1.71 -12.01
C THR A 264 11.97 -2.28 -12.53
N PHE A 265 10.84 -1.80 -12.00
CA PHE A 265 9.52 -2.37 -12.31
C PHE A 265 8.92 -1.86 -13.63
N SER A 266 9.40 -0.73 -14.15
CA SER A 266 9.04 -0.26 -15.49
C SER A 266 9.72 -1.06 -16.62
N GLY A 267 10.76 -1.82 -16.28
CA GLY A 267 11.58 -2.52 -17.26
C GLY A 267 12.65 -1.65 -17.93
N LEU A 268 12.83 -0.40 -17.51
CA LEU A 268 13.92 0.45 -18.02
C LEU A 268 15.28 -0.14 -17.66
N ASN A 269 15.45 -0.65 -16.46
CA ASN A 269 16.64 -1.36 -15.98
C ASN A 269 17.95 -0.62 -16.33
N ARG A 270 17.96 0.71 -16.18
CA ARG A 270 19.15 1.50 -16.47
C ARG A 270 20.29 1.11 -15.54
N PRO A 271 21.52 1.07 -16.05
CA PRO A 271 22.69 0.84 -15.22
C PRO A 271 22.76 1.80 -14.03
N ASN A 272 23.24 1.27 -12.91
CA ASN A 272 23.34 2.01 -11.64
C ASN A 272 24.11 3.34 -11.79
N ASP A 273 25.21 3.32 -12.53
CA ASP A 273 26.09 4.47 -12.76
C ASP A 273 25.49 5.53 -13.69
N GLN A 274 24.31 5.33 -14.25
CA GLN A 274 23.58 6.36 -15.00
C GLN A 274 22.68 7.20 -14.09
N ILE A 275 22.30 6.68 -12.94
CA ILE A 275 21.34 7.30 -12.02
C ILE A 275 22.01 7.74 -10.72
N TRP A 276 22.72 6.80 -10.05
CA TRP A 276 23.27 7.03 -8.72
C TRP A 276 24.79 7.26 -8.72
N THR A 277 25.27 7.92 -7.68
CA THR A 277 26.68 8.13 -7.40
C THR A 277 27.27 7.04 -6.51
N TYR A 278 26.42 6.18 -5.93
CA TYR A 278 26.77 5.07 -5.06
C TYR A 278 26.15 3.77 -5.54
N PRO A 279 26.61 2.59 -5.04
CA PRO A 279 26.06 1.31 -5.48
C PRO A 279 24.63 1.10 -5.01
N VAL A 280 23.70 0.90 -5.96
CA VAL A 280 22.31 0.51 -5.73
C VAL A 280 22.04 -0.77 -6.52
N TYR A 281 21.92 -1.90 -5.83
CA TYR A 281 21.75 -3.21 -6.46
C TYR A 281 20.35 -3.81 -6.24
N ASP A 282 19.68 -3.36 -5.17
CA ASP A 282 18.38 -3.84 -4.74
C ASP A 282 17.64 -2.76 -3.95
N GLN A 283 16.41 -3.07 -3.54
CA GLN A 283 15.61 -2.14 -2.72
C GLN A 283 16.27 -1.80 -1.39
N ALA A 284 17.05 -2.71 -0.76
CA ALA A 284 17.70 -2.46 0.52
C ALA A 284 18.82 -1.43 0.40
N THR A 285 19.64 -1.55 -0.62
CA THR A 285 20.72 -0.58 -0.92
C THR A 285 20.16 0.76 -1.36
N SER A 286 19.05 0.79 -2.11
CA SER A 286 18.37 2.04 -2.48
C SER A 286 17.77 2.76 -1.26
N PHE A 287 17.26 2.01 -0.28
CA PHE A 287 16.70 2.56 0.96
C PHE A 287 17.76 2.95 2.00
N SER A 288 19.03 2.60 1.79
CA SER A 288 20.16 2.88 2.70
C SER A 288 21.21 3.81 2.06
N PRO A 289 20.82 5.01 1.57
CA PRO A 289 21.76 5.91 0.93
C PRO A 289 22.82 6.43 1.91
N PRO A 290 24.07 6.68 1.43
CA PRO A 290 25.16 7.13 2.30
C PRO A 290 25.10 8.61 2.69
N SER A 291 24.15 9.36 2.19
CA SER A 291 23.95 10.79 2.46
C SER A 291 22.48 11.13 2.56
N LYS A 292 22.16 12.27 3.14
CA LYS A 292 20.80 12.87 3.13
C LYS A 292 20.63 13.99 2.10
N ILE A 293 21.68 14.29 1.32
CA ILE A 293 21.72 15.36 0.33
C ILE A 293 21.59 14.72 -1.07
N PRO A 294 20.49 14.98 -1.80
CA PRO A 294 20.25 14.38 -3.12
C PRO A 294 21.39 14.56 -4.12
N ALA A 295 22.04 15.75 -4.15
CA ALA A 295 23.17 16.01 -5.04
C ALA A 295 24.38 15.08 -4.80
N GLN A 296 24.49 14.48 -3.63
CA GLN A 296 25.54 13.49 -3.30
C GLN A 296 25.14 12.05 -3.66
N LEU A 297 23.87 11.81 -3.98
CA LEU A 297 23.30 10.49 -4.22
C LEU A 297 22.96 10.25 -5.68
N ILE A 298 22.44 11.27 -6.36
CA ILE A 298 21.93 11.19 -7.71
C ILE A 298 22.87 11.99 -8.65
N ARG A 299 23.16 11.42 -9.80
CA ARG A 299 24.04 12.07 -10.78
C ARG A 299 23.44 13.35 -11.32
N GLU A 300 24.22 14.41 -11.33
CA GLU A 300 23.84 15.74 -11.84
C GLU A 300 23.26 15.67 -13.26
N GLY A 301 23.92 14.93 -14.16
CA GLY A 301 23.45 14.77 -15.53
C GLY A 301 22.11 14.04 -15.64
N PHE A 302 21.78 13.14 -14.71
CA PHE A 302 20.46 12.51 -14.64
C PHE A 302 19.39 13.50 -14.17
N ILE A 303 19.66 14.23 -13.09
CA ILE A 303 18.77 15.30 -12.58
C ILE A 303 18.48 16.32 -13.69
N HIS A 304 19.54 16.80 -14.36
CA HIS A 304 19.41 17.79 -15.44
C HIS A 304 18.49 17.28 -16.56
N LYS A 305 18.71 16.06 -17.07
CA LYS A 305 17.89 15.47 -18.15
C LYS A 305 16.43 15.27 -17.76
N LEU A 306 16.15 14.96 -16.49
CA LEU A 306 14.77 14.88 -16.02
C LEU A 306 14.11 16.24 -15.96
N LEU A 307 14.77 17.23 -15.34
CA LEU A 307 14.22 18.58 -15.17
C LEU A 307 14.07 19.33 -16.49
N SER A 308 14.97 19.09 -17.48
CA SER A 308 14.89 19.67 -18.82
C SER A 308 13.89 18.97 -19.76
N GLY A 309 13.38 17.80 -19.39
CA GLY A 309 12.49 17.02 -20.24
C GLY A 309 13.20 16.14 -21.27
N GLU A 310 14.53 16.11 -21.29
CA GLU A 310 15.32 15.32 -22.25
C GLU A 310 15.21 13.81 -22.03
N ASP A 311 15.02 13.38 -20.79
CA ASP A 311 14.87 11.97 -20.45
C ASP A 311 13.41 11.49 -20.63
N THR A 312 12.97 11.44 -21.87
CA THR A 312 11.58 11.08 -22.21
C THR A 312 11.18 9.69 -21.73
N GLY A 313 12.13 8.73 -21.70
CA GLY A 313 11.85 7.35 -21.26
C GLY A 313 11.54 7.27 -19.75
N MET A 314 12.39 7.87 -18.92
CA MET A 314 12.15 7.91 -17.47
C MET A 314 10.93 8.75 -17.13
N LEU A 315 10.74 9.89 -17.82
CA LEU A 315 9.57 10.75 -17.63
C LEU A 315 8.27 10.05 -17.98
N ALA A 316 8.23 9.22 -19.01
CA ALA A 316 7.05 8.44 -19.36
C ALA A 316 6.68 7.48 -18.22
N GLU A 317 7.66 6.83 -17.58
CA GLU A 317 7.39 5.93 -16.45
C GLU A 317 7.01 6.68 -15.17
N ILE A 318 7.65 7.81 -14.88
CA ILE A 318 7.26 8.68 -13.77
C ILE A 318 5.81 9.17 -13.95
N ASN A 319 5.44 9.58 -15.16
CA ASN A 319 4.09 10.09 -15.47
C ASN A 319 2.99 9.03 -15.29
N LYS A 320 3.29 7.73 -15.39
CA LYS A 320 2.33 6.66 -15.05
C LYS A 320 1.92 6.67 -13.56
N ASN A 321 2.65 7.40 -12.73
CA ASN A 321 2.39 7.56 -11.30
C ASN A 321 1.89 8.97 -10.96
N VAL A 322 1.33 9.69 -11.94
CA VAL A 322 0.66 10.98 -11.75
C VAL A 322 -0.85 10.74 -11.80
N PHE A 323 -1.50 10.98 -10.69
CA PHE A 323 -2.96 10.81 -10.51
C PHE A 323 -3.65 12.13 -10.17
N SER A 324 -2.88 13.20 -10.07
CA SER A 324 -3.36 14.55 -9.80
C SER A 324 -4.10 15.17 -10.99
N GLU A 325 -3.92 14.62 -12.20
CA GLU A 325 -4.47 15.17 -13.45
C GLU A 325 -4.63 14.09 -14.53
N GLY A 326 -5.20 14.46 -15.70
CA GLY A 326 -5.25 13.61 -16.88
C GLY A 326 -6.33 12.53 -16.89
N TRP A 327 -7.27 12.56 -15.96
CA TRP A 327 -8.44 11.67 -15.91
C TRP A 327 -9.58 12.31 -15.12
N THR A 328 -10.81 11.81 -15.30
CA THR A 328 -12.00 12.26 -14.57
C THR A 328 -12.49 11.14 -13.66
N PRO A 329 -12.48 11.29 -12.33
CA PRO A 329 -13.06 10.32 -11.43
C PRO A 329 -14.57 10.13 -11.66
N THR A 330 -15.03 8.88 -11.73
CA THR A 330 -16.48 8.57 -11.83
C THR A 330 -17.16 8.57 -10.46
N GLY A 331 -16.42 8.23 -9.39
CA GLY A 331 -16.85 8.34 -8.01
C GLY A 331 -16.30 9.60 -7.33
N LYS A 332 -16.68 9.83 -6.06
CA LYS A 332 -16.17 10.96 -5.29
C LYS A 332 -14.71 10.74 -4.86
N VAL A 333 -13.97 11.84 -4.74
CA VAL A 333 -12.59 11.84 -4.23
C VAL A 333 -12.51 12.72 -2.99
N PHE A 334 -12.07 12.13 -1.89
CA PHE A 334 -11.81 12.83 -0.64
C PHE A 334 -10.30 12.83 -0.38
N LEU A 335 -9.71 14.00 -0.29
CA LEU A 335 -8.29 14.20 0.00
C LEU A 335 -8.17 14.79 1.40
N HIS A 336 -7.28 14.23 2.21
CA HIS A 336 -7.00 14.67 3.58
C HIS A 336 -5.52 14.96 3.69
N HIS A 337 -5.12 16.14 4.19
CA HIS A 337 -3.71 16.50 4.29
C HIS A 337 -3.48 17.56 5.37
N GLY A 338 -2.44 17.38 6.17
CA GLY A 338 -1.91 18.41 7.05
C GLY A 338 -1.04 19.40 6.24
N ASP A 339 -1.25 20.70 6.43
CA ASP A 339 -0.52 21.73 5.65
C ASP A 339 0.94 21.93 6.13
N ALA A 340 1.33 21.28 7.24
CA ALA A 340 2.71 21.22 7.75
C ALA A 340 3.34 19.83 7.58
N ASP A 341 2.86 19.02 6.62
CA ASP A 341 3.42 17.70 6.32
C ASP A 341 4.83 17.84 5.72
N ASP A 342 5.81 17.27 6.44
CA ASP A 342 7.24 17.30 6.10
C ASP A 342 7.75 16.01 5.41
N VAL A 343 6.84 15.03 5.18
CA VAL A 343 7.14 13.76 4.52
C VAL A 343 6.60 13.74 3.09
N VAL A 344 5.30 13.97 2.93
CA VAL A 344 4.65 14.15 1.63
C VAL A 344 4.15 15.60 1.55
N PRO A 345 4.81 16.46 0.78
CA PRO A 345 4.44 17.88 0.72
C PRO A 345 2.97 18.10 0.34
N TYR A 346 2.32 19.02 1.03
CA TYR A 346 0.90 19.34 0.91
C TYR A 346 0.45 19.64 -0.53
N PHE A 347 1.35 20.20 -1.36
CA PHE A 347 1.06 20.48 -2.78
C PHE A 347 0.56 19.26 -3.56
N ASN A 348 0.89 18.03 -3.12
CA ASN A 348 0.38 16.81 -3.78
C ASN A 348 -1.16 16.77 -3.78
N SER A 349 -1.78 17.10 -2.64
CA SER A 349 -3.24 17.14 -2.53
C SER A 349 -3.85 18.39 -3.18
N GLU A 350 -3.18 19.55 -3.12
CA GLU A 350 -3.64 20.76 -3.82
C GLU A 350 -3.69 20.56 -5.34
N ARG A 351 -2.63 19.96 -5.91
CA ARG A 351 -2.56 19.64 -7.33
C ARG A 351 -3.63 18.63 -7.73
N ALA A 352 -3.81 17.56 -6.94
CA ALA A 352 -4.86 16.57 -7.19
C ALA A 352 -6.27 17.21 -7.11
N LYS A 353 -6.54 18.03 -6.08
CA LYS A 353 -7.80 18.80 -5.99
C LYS A 353 -8.03 19.64 -7.23
N THR A 354 -7.04 20.40 -7.62
CA THR A 354 -7.15 21.33 -8.76
C THR A 354 -7.33 20.58 -10.08
N GLY A 355 -6.43 19.65 -10.38
CA GLY A 355 -6.42 18.95 -11.65
C GLY A 355 -7.66 18.06 -11.88
N LEU A 356 -8.06 17.32 -10.86
CA LEU A 356 -9.24 16.45 -10.96
C LEU A 356 -10.55 17.25 -10.99
N THR A 357 -10.66 18.38 -10.25
CA THR A 357 -11.81 19.27 -10.35
C THR A 357 -11.90 19.90 -11.74
N ASN A 358 -10.79 20.35 -12.30
CA ASN A 358 -10.75 20.89 -13.67
C ASN A 358 -11.12 19.86 -14.74
N ALA A 359 -10.87 18.57 -14.46
CA ALA A 359 -11.30 17.46 -15.31
C ALA A 359 -12.80 17.08 -15.12
N GLY A 360 -13.54 17.75 -14.22
CA GLY A 360 -14.95 17.50 -13.95
C GLY A 360 -15.22 16.53 -12.82
N GLY A 361 -14.22 16.14 -12.03
CA GLY A 361 -14.37 15.26 -10.87
C GLY A 361 -15.00 15.96 -9.66
N ASP A 362 -15.77 15.19 -8.86
CA ASP A 362 -16.28 15.64 -7.55
C ASP A 362 -15.21 15.36 -6.48
N VAL A 363 -14.45 16.40 -6.13
CA VAL A 363 -13.29 16.29 -5.25
C VAL A 363 -13.46 17.21 -4.03
N THR A 364 -13.27 16.68 -2.84
CA THR A 364 -13.20 17.44 -1.58
C THR A 364 -11.78 17.36 -1.02
N LEU A 365 -11.20 18.48 -0.59
CA LEU A 365 -9.92 18.52 0.11
C LEU A 365 -10.15 19.02 1.55
N TYR A 366 -9.82 18.18 2.52
CA TYR A 366 -9.73 18.49 3.92
C TYR A 366 -8.30 18.93 4.25
N THR A 367 -8.13 20.21 4.50
CA THR A 367 -6.85 20.79 4.93
C THR A 367 -6.82 20.89 6.45
N TYR A 368 -5.83 20.27 7.08
CA TYR A 368 -5.64 20.29 8.52
C TYR A 368 -4.51 21.26 8.87
N SER A 369 -4.88 22.42 9.42
CA SER A 369 -3.91 23.49 9.68
C SER A 369 -2.93 23.12 10.77
N GLY A 370 -1.62 23.18 10.46
CA GLY A 370 -0.52 22.77 11.34
C GLY A 370 -0.36 21.25 11.48
N GLY A 371 -1.21 20.46 10.80
CA GLY A 371 -1.12 19.00 10.79
C GLY A 371 0.11 18.51 10.06
N ASN A 372 0.76 17.49 10.62
CA ASN A 372 1.91 16.80 10.00
C ASN A 372 1.49 15.45 9.39
N HIS A 373 2.44 14.68 8.90
CA HIS A 373 2.19 13.42 8.20
C HIS A 373 1.38 12.37 8.98
N VAL A 374 1.46 12.38 10.31
CA VAL A 374 0.83 11.36 11.18
C VAL A 374 -0.28 11.91 12.08
N SER A 375 -0.32 13.23 12.32
CA SER A 375 -1.23 13.82 13.32
C SER A 375 -2.71 13.71 12.93
N GLU A 376 -3.02 13.51 11.66
CA GLU A 376 -4.38 13.65 11.13
C GLU A 376 -5.12 12.32 10.90
N VAL A 377 -4.54 11.19 11.29
CA VAL A 377 -5.17 9.86 11.14
C VAL A 377 -6.54 9.80 11.79
N LYS A 378 -6.72 10.38 12.98
CA LYS A 378 -8.01 10.50 13.65
C LYS A 378 -9.06 11.22 12.78
N ASN A 379 -8.72 12.42 12.32
CA ASN A 379 -9.61 13.25 11.52
C ASN A 379 -9.94 12.56 10.19
N TYR A 380 -8.95 11.92 9.57
CA TYR A 380 -9.11 11.12 8.37
C TYR A 380 -10.13 9.99 8.57
N VAL A 381 -9.97 9.18 9.61
CA VAL A 381 -10.86 8.04 9.87
C VAL A 381 -12.30 8.50 10.09
N LEU A 382 -12.51 9.54 10.90
CA LEU A 382 -13.84 10.04 11.25
C LEU A 382 -14.53 10.70 10.05
N ASN A 383 -13.83 11.57 9.32
CA ASN A 383 -14.40 12.27 8.17
C ASN A 383 -14.66 11.29 7.01
N THR A 384 -13.73 10.38 6.72
CA THR A 384 -13.95 9.32 5.70
C THR A 384 -15.18 8.49 6.03
N LEU A 385 -15.36 8.10 7.29
CA LEU A 385 -16.52 7.32 7.70
C LEU A 385 -17.82 8.11 7.54
N ALA A 386 -17.82 9.39 7.89
CA ALA A 386 -18.97 10.27 7.68
C ALA A 386 -19.32 10.42 6.19
N ASP A 387 -18.32 10.68 5.35
CA ASP A 387 -18.50 10.84 3.91
C ASP A 387 -18.98 9.55 3.24
N PHE A 388 -18.38 8.40 3.57
CA PHE A 388 -18.77 7.12 3.00
C PHE A 388 -20.19 6.70 3.43
N ASN A 389 -20.60 7.04 4.66
CA ASN A 389 -21.97 6.77 5.13
C ASN A 389 -23.04 7.54 4.33
N LEU A 390 -22.72 8.68 3.75
CA LEU A 390 -23.61 9.42 2.86
C LEU A 390 -23.75 8.77 1.47
N LEU A 391 -22.89 7.81 1.15
CA LEU A 391 -22.80 7.17 -0.16
C LEU A 391 -23.16 5.67 -0.14
N LYS A 392 -23.58 5.14 1.02
CA LYS A 392 -24.02 3.74 1.18
C LYS A 392 -25.22 3.38 0.35
#